data_39ac1f7879ccb1ebe56b313f5308007b
#
_entry.id   39ac1f7879ccb1ebe56b313f5308007b
#
_cell.length_a   1.000
_cell.length_b   1.000
_cell.length_c   1.000
_cell.angle_alpha   90.00
_cell.angle_beta   90.00
_cell.angle_gamma   90.00
#
_symmetry.space_group_name_H-M   'P 1'
#
loop_
_entity.id
_entity.type
_entity.pdbx_description
1 polymer ?
#
loop_
_entity_poly.entity_id
_entity_poly.type
_entity_poly.pdbx_seq_one_letter_code
_entity_poly.pdbx_strand_id
1 'polypeptide(L)' 'MRLTYDPRYNIAYIRFQEKRTDVENVRISDELVVDMAPDGTIYGLELLNANEQLQRDATGMLLIINEATGERAEFPLTGV' A
#
# COMPACT_ATOMS: atom_id res chain seq x y z
N MET A 1 -5.30 9.32 3.24
CA MET A 1 -4.66 8.09 2.76
C MET A 1 -5.48 6.89 3.21
N ARG A 2 -5.56 5.87 2.40
CA ARG A 2 -6.37 4.70 2.69
C ARG A 2 -5.66 3.43 2.22
N LEU A 3 -5.63 2.41 3.07
CA LEU A 3 -5.19 1.07 2.70
C LEU A 3 -6.42 0.17 2.60
N THR A 4 -6.63 -0.43 1.45
CA THR A 4 -7.64 -1.47 1.27
C THR A 4 -6.96 -2.80 1.00
N TYR A 5 -7.60 -3.89 1.44
CA TYR A 5 -7.08 -5.23 1.27
C TYR A 5 -8.23 -6.15 0.86
N ASP A 6 -8.05 -6.84 -0.25
CA ASP A 6 -9.01 -7.82 -0.73
C ASP A 6 -8.37 -9.21 -0.77
N PRO A 7 -8.65 -10.06 0.22
CA PRO A 7 -8.09 -11.41 0.27
C PRO A 7 -8.58 -12.32 -0.86
N ARG A 8 -9.73 -12.00 -1.47
CA ARG A 8 -10.28 -12.83 -2.57
C ARG A 8 -9.36 -12.78 -3.79
N TYR A 9 -8.78 -11.62 -4.05
CA TYR A 9 -7.89 -11.41 -5.20
C TYR A 9 -6.43 -11.28 -4.79
N ASN A 10 -6.14 -11.33 -3.48
CA ASN A 10 -4.80 -11.22 -2.94
C ASN A 10 -4.12 -9.90 -3.35
N ILE A 11 -4.87 -8.82 -3.22
CA ILE A 11 -4.43 -7.47 -3.61
C ILE A 11 -4.66 -6.51 -2.45
N ALA A 12 -3.68 -5.66 -2.18
CA ALA A 12 -3.82 -4.50 -1.31
C ALA A 12 -3.54 -3.23 -2.11
N TYR A 13 -4.20 -2.14 -1.75
CA TYR A 13 -4.03 -0.87 -2.43
C TYR A 13 -3.86 0.26 -1.41
N ILE A 14 -2.80 1.03 -1.56
CA ILE A 14 -2.56 2.23 -0.76
C ILE A 14 -2.90 3.42 -1.63
N ARG A 15 -3.93 4.17 -1.24
CA ARG A 15 -4.36 5.36 -1.97
C ARG A 15 -3.92 6.59 -1.21
N PHE A 16 -3.11 7.42 -1.86
CA PHE A 16 -2.66 8.69 -1.28
C PHE A 16 -3.67 9.80 -1.52
N GLN A 17 -4.34 9.78 -2.68
CA GLN A 17 -5.34 10.76 -3.05
C GLN A 17 -6.25 10.18 -4.14
N GLU A 18 -7.39 10.83 -4.41
CA GLU A 18 -8.31 10.37 -5.44
C GLU A 18 -7.63 10.39 -6.81
N LYS A 19 -7.89 9.34 -7.60
CA LYS A 19 -7.33 9.22 -8.93
C LYS A 19 -7.93 10.26 -9.88
N ARG A 20 -7.09 10.83 -10.72
CA ARG A 20 -7.51 11.60 -11.89
C ARG A 20 -7.58 10.67 -13.09
N THR A 21 -8.21 11.16 -14.16
CA THR A 21 -8.37 10.38 -15.39
C THR A 21 -7.07 10.18 -16.17
N ASP A 22 -6.06 11.00 -15.91
CA ASP A 22 -4.76 10.94 -16.58
C ASP A 22 -3.72 10.08 -15.86
N VAL A 23 -4.15 9.33 -14.83
CA VAL A 23 -3.26 8.44 -14.06
C VAL A 23 -3.00 7.18 -14.88
N GLU A 24 -1.74 6.78 -14.97
CA GLU A 24 -1.30 5.55 -15.60
C GLU A 24 -0.89 4.51 -14.57
N ASN A 25 -1.11 3.24 -14.89
CA ASN A 25 -0.63 2.12 -14.09
C ASN A 25 0.76 1.73 -14.58
N VAL A 26 1.76 1.92 -13.74
CA VAL A 26 3.15 1.59 -14.08
C VAL A 26 3.57 0.36 -13.27
N ARG A 27 3.81 -0.75 -13.98
CA ARG A 27 4.26 -1.97 -13.33
C ARG A 27 5.73 -1.88 -13.01
N ILE A 28 6.07 -2.00 -11.73
CA ILE A 28 7.45 -1.97 -11.26
C ILE A 28 8.04 -3.39 -11.21
N SER A 29 7.25 -4.33 -10.70
CA SER A 29 7.65 -5.73 -10.57
C SER A 29 6.42 -6.62 -10.51
N ASP A 30 6.61 -7.92 -10.29
CA ASP A 30 5.49 -8.84 -10.07
C ASP A 30 4.72 -8.55 -8.78
N GLU A 31 5.27 -7.72 -7.91
CA GLU A 31 4.67 -7.43 -6.61
C GLU A 31 4.12 -6.01 -6.48
N LEU A 32 4.43 -5.11 -7.41
CA LEU A 32 4.08 -3.69 -7.25
C LEU A 32 3.68 -3.04 -8.58
N VAL A 33 2.54 -2.38 -8.55
CA VAL A 33 2.08 -1.47 -9.61
C VAL A 33 1.89 -0.09 -8.98
N VAL A 34 2.37 0.94 -9.66
CA VAL A 34 2.25 2.32 -9.18
C VAL A 34 1.27 3.08 -10.07
N ASP A 35 0.33 3.79 -9.46
CA ASP A 35 -0.54 4.72 -10.17
C ASP A 35 0.10 6.10 -10.15
N MET A 36 0.47 6.61 -11.32
CA MET A 36 1.25 7.83 -11.44
C MET A 36 0.69 8.74 -12.52
N ALA A 37 0.62 10.04 -12.23
CA ALA A 37 0.28 11.04 -13.22
C ALA A 37 1.49 11.34 -14.13
N PRO A 38 1.26 11.97 -15.32
CA PRO A 38 2.36 12.32 -16.24
C PRO A 38 3.44 13.21 -15.63
N ASP A 39 3.09 14.01 -14.61
CA ASP A 39 4.05 14.87 -13.92
C ASP A 39 4.87 14.16 -12.83
N GLY A 40 4.65 12.85 -12.66
CA GLY A 40 5.34 12.05 -11.65
C GLY A 40 4.64 11.98 -10.30
N THR A 41 3.51 12.63 -10.12
CA THR A 41 2.75 12.55 -8.87
C THR A 41 2.22 11.12 -8.67
N ILE A 42 2.48 10.55 -7.49
CA ILE A 42 2.02 9.21 -7.15
C ILE A 42 0.65 9.29 -6.49
N TYR A 43 -0.32 8.57 -7.06
CA TYR A 43 -1.68 8.52 -6.55
C TYR A 43 -1.97 7.29 -5.72
N GLY A 44 -1.26 6.21 -5.96
CA GLY A 44 -1.43 5.01 -5.19
C GLY A 44 -0.44 3.92 -5.55
N LEU A 45 -0.41 2.89 -4.70
CA LEU A 45 0.42 1.70 -4.87
C LEU A 45 -0.47 0.48 -4.77
N GLU A 46 -0.41 -0.40 -5.78
CA GLU A 46 -1.09 -1.70 -5.75
C GLU A 46 -0.08 -2.78 -5.40
N LEU A 47 -0.32 -3.46 -4.29
CA LEU A 47 0.50 -4.58 -3.84
C LEU A 47 -0.14 -5.88 -4.35
N LEU A 48 0.56 -6.58 -5.25
CA LEU A 48 0.17 -7.89 -5.71
C LEU A 48 0.75 -8.93 -4.77
N ASN A 49 0.14 -10.11 -4.68
CA ASN A 49 0.53 -11.10 -3.69
C ASN A 49 0.51 -10.53 -2.28
N ALA A 50 -0.56 -9.81 -1.96
CA ALA A 50 -0.65 -9.01 -0.74
C ALA A 50 -0.60 -9.85 0.53
N ASN A 51 -1.16 -11.08 0.50
CA ASN A 51 -1.11 -11.97 1.66
C ASN A 51 0.31 -12.20 2.14
N GLU A 52 1.23 -12.40 1.20
CA GLU A 52 2.63 -12.62 1.54
C GLU A 52 3.29 -11.31 1.94
N GLN A 53 3.11 -10.25 1.14
CA GLN A 53 3.77 -8.97 1.40
C GLN A 53 3.41 -8.36 2.74
N LEU A 54 2.13 -8.43 3.13
CA LEU A 54 1.65 -7.84 4.39
C LEU A 54 2.08 -8.64 5.62
N GLN A 55 2.60 -9.85 5.45
CA GLN A 55 3.04 -10.73 6.53
C GLN A 55 4.50 -11.14 6.42
N ARG A 56 5.25 -10.52 5.52
CA ARG A 56 6.61 -10.96 5.19
C ARG A 56 7.55 -10.91 6.39
N ASP A 57 7.36 -9.97 7.28
CA ASP A 57 8.13 -9.88 8.52
C ASP A 57 7.55 -10.72 9.65
N ALA A 58 6.51 -11.49 9.37
CA ALA A 58 5.84 -12.41 10.30
C ALA A 58 5.07 -11.73 11.43
N THR A 59 4.99 -10.40 11.48
CA THR A 59 4.23 -9.69 12.53
C THR A 59 2.77 -9.48 12.17
N GLY A 60 2.46 -9.32 10.87
CA GLY A 60 1.13 -8.94 10.42
C GLY A 60 0.70 -7.55 10.87
N MET A 61 1.64 -6.71 11.27
CA MET A 61 1.38 -5.38 11.84
C MET A 61 2.01 -4.30 10.98
N LEU A 62 1.31 -3.16 10.88
CA LEU A 62 1.88 -1.93 10.38
C LEU A 62 2.25 -1.05 11.56
N LEU A 63 3.53 -0.71 11.66
CA LEU A 63 4.03 0.24 12.65
C LEU A 63 4.25 1.59 11.98
N ILE A 64 3.65 2.63 12.55
CA ILE A 64 3.91 4.01 12.12
C ILE A 64 4.68 4.68 13.25
N ILE A 65 5.90 5.08 12.98
CA ILE A 65 6.81 5.66 13.98
C ILE A 65 7.23 7.06 13.54
N ASN A 66 7.00 8.04 14.41
CA ASN A 66 7.58 9.37 14.24
C ASN A 66 8.97 9.35 14.85
N GLU A 67 10.00 9.33 14.04
CA GLU A 67 11.36 9.17 14.50
C GLU A 67 11.85 10.38 15.31
N ALA A 68 11.24 11.55 15.12
CA ALA A 68 11.63 12.75 15.86
C ALA A 68 11.12 12.74 17.31
N THR A 69 9.92 12.18 17.55
CA THR A 69 9.29 12.19 18.88
C THR A 69 9.28 10.83 19.54
N GLY A 70 9.47 9.74 18.79
CA GLY A 70 9.33 8.39 19.26
C GLY A 70 7.87 7.92 19.38
N GLU A 71 6.90 8.77 19.06
CA GLU A 71 5.50 8.35 19.05
C GLU A 71 5.26 7.29 18.01
N ARG A 72 4.40 6.32 18.36
CA ARG A 72 4.13 5.18 17.49
C ARG A 72 2.67 4.77 17.55
N ALA A 73 2.19 4.22 16.45
CA ALA A 73 0.87 3.59 16.34
C ALA A 73 1.01 2.24 15.66
N GLU A 74 0.20 1.29 16.06
CA GLU A 74 0.22 -0.08 15.53
C GLU A 74 -1.15 -0.44 14.99
N PHE A 75 -1.18 -1.04 13.80
CA PHE A 75 -2.41 -1.47 13.16
C PHE A 75 -2.26 -2.89 12.64
N PRO A 76 -3.17 -3.81 12.98
CA PRO A 76 -3.12 -5.15 12.40
C PRO A 76 -3.47 -5.08 10.90
N LEU A 77 -2.67 -5.72 10.07
CA LEU A 77 -2.89 -5.80 8.62
C LEU A 77 -3.60 -7.09 8.22
N THR A 78 -3.69 -8.06 9.12
CA THR A 78 -4.28 -9.37 8.86
C THR A 78 -5.28 -9.72 9.93
N GLY A 79 -6.19 -10.66 9.63
CA GLY A 79 -7.21 -11.08 10.58
C GLY A 79 -8.38 -10.12 10.70
N VAL A 80 -8.51 -9.23 9.71
CA VAL A 80 -9.62 -8.27 9.66
C VAL A 80 -10.80 -8.88 8.92
#